data_c9a03b54914459e06d0c344e0d60ffeb
#
_entry.id   c9a03b54914459e06d0c344e0d60ffeb
#
_cell.length_a   1.000
_cell.length_b   1.000
_cell.length_c   1.000
_cell.angle_alpha   90.00
_cell.angle_beta   90.00
_cell.angle_gamma   90.00
#
_symmetry.space_group_name_H-M   'P 1'
#
loop_
_entity.id
_entity.type
_entity.pdbx_description
1 polymer ?
#
loop_
_entity_poly.entity_id
_entity_poly.type
_entity_poly.pdbx_seq_one_letter_code
_entity_poly.pdbx_strand_id
1 'polypeptide(L)'
;MFLEILSKLGSESLLSLYPIFVKKIGISSSLQLWTRLITYVLISVFFINWGFVKSSLFTLDSITLALINVSHIFFSYEGFRNLDSGVSFAIFNSYPLMILLLAGTMWHNSYILVLVGLALFIYGNYAEEKESISNVSENFGYGVVMILLAALTEAFIYFLIRRIKTPNNWNHVFISYFLGAVALTAYMVYNYKDAESGFESADKGRVGLAIITNGIIGTVGYFLRFFASYRLDADIYAPLSYFGVVMSYVYGIAFDGETLNWKKVLGTISILMSNYMSSRTQP
;
A
#
# COMPACT_ATOMS: atom_id res chain seq x y z
N MET A 1 11.32 -21.47 -1.94
CA MET A 1 9.87 -21.47 -1.60
C MET A 1 9.59 -21.10 -0.15
N PHE A 2 10.17 -21.78 0.85
CA PHE A 2 9.89 -21.45 2.28
C PHE A 2 10.29 -20.01 2.68
N LEU A 3 11.47 -19.56 2.27
CA LEU A 3 11.98 -18.22 2.57
C LEU A 3 11.12 -17.12 1.92
N GLU A 4 10.65 -17.37 0.70
CA GLU A 4 9.79 -16.44 -0.04
C GLU A 4 8.41 -16.30 0.64
N ILE A 5 7.85 -17.41 1.13
CA ILE A 5 6.61 -17.41 1.92
C ILE A 5 6.80 -16.62 3.22
N LEU A 6 7.86 -16.89 3.97
CA LEU A 6 8.16 -16.14 5.20
C LEU A 6 8.37 -14.64 4.90
N SER A 7 9.06 -14.33 3.80
CA SER A 7 9.26 -12.95 3.38
C SER A 7 7.94 -12.25 3.05
N LYS A 8 7.02 -12.94 2.37
CA LYS A 8 5.68 -12.40 2.10
C LYS A 8 4.89 -12.16 3.38
N LEU A 9 4.82 -13.14 4.28
CA LEU A 9 4.13 -12.99 5.57
C LEU A 9 4.74 -11.87 6.43
N GLY A 10 6.07 -11.80 6.50
CA GLY A 10 6.77 -10.73 7.20
C GLY A 10 6.49 -9.35 6.58
N SER A 11 6.48 -9.25 5.27
CA SER A 11 6.10 -8.04 4.55
C SER A 11 4.67 -7.61 4.88
N GLU A 12 3.71 -8.52 4.80
CA GLU A 12 2.30 -8.22 5.09
C GLU A 12 2.11 -7.77 6.54
N SER A 13 2.79 -8.42 7.49
CA SER A 13 2.75 -8.02 8.90
C SER A 13 3.29 -6.60 9.12
N LEU A 14 4.44 -6.27 8.51
CA LEU A 14 5.05 -4.94 8.65
C LEU A 14 4.20 -3.86 7.97
N LEU A 15 3.77 -4.11 6.73
CA LEU A 15 3.06 -3.10 5.94
C LEU A 15 1.64 -2.84 6.44
N SER A 16 1.01 -3.81 7.11
CA SER A 16 -0.30 -3.62 7.74
C SER A 16 -0.30 -2.66 8.94
N LEU A 17 0.87 -2.24 9.42
CA LEU A 17 1.01 -1.15 10.40
C LEU A 17 0.85 0.25 9.79
N TYR A 18 0.98 0.39 8.45
CA TYR A 18 0.94 1.71 7.81
C TYR A 18 -0.34 2.50 8.08
N PRO A 19 -1.56 1.93 8.05
CA PRO A 19 -2.76 2.69 8.38
C PRO A 19 -2.69 3.37 9.73
N ILE A 20 -2.16 2.68 10.74
CA ILE A 20 -1.98 3.23 12.09
C ILE A 20 -1.00 4.39 12.08
N PHE A 21 0.16 4.22 11.44
CA PHE A 21 1.19 5.26 11.39
C PHE A 21 0.74 6.49 10.62
N VAL A 22 0.09 6.31 9.48
CA VAL A 22 -0.40 7.43 8.66
C VAL A 22 -1.39 8.30 9.44
N LYS A 23 -2.26 7.69 10.25
CA LYS A 23 -3.19 8.42 11.12
C LYS A 23 -2.48 9.12 12.29
N LYS A 24 -1.54 8.44 12.96
CA LYS A 24 -0.97 8.89 14.26
C LYS A 24 0.20 9.85 14.13
N ILE A 25 0.97 9.82 13.05
CA ILE A 25 2.15 10.71 12.93
C ILE A 25 1.75 12.18 12.86
N GLY A 26 0.59 12.51 12.27
CA GLY A 26 0.02 13.86 12.32
C GLY A 26 0.87 14.93 11.64
N ILE A 27 1.53 14.63 10.53
CA ILE A 27 2.17 15.57 9.61
C ILE A 27 1.41 15.62 8.28
N SER A 28 1.65 16.64 7.43
CA SER A 28 0.97 16.78 6.14
C SER A 28 1.19 15.59 5.22
N SER A 29 0.25 15.31 4.29
CA SER A 29 0.36 14.22 3.32
C SER A 29 1.63 14.32 2.50
N SER A 30 1.94 15.53 2.03
CA SER A 30 3.14 15.80 1.22
C SER A 30 4.41 15.45 2.00
N LEU A 31 4.48 15.82 3.27
CA LEU A 31 5.64 15.56 4.11
C LEU A 31 5.75 14.07 4.48
N GLN A 32 4.63 13.37 4.73
CA GLN A 32 4.64 11.93 4.94
C GLN A 32 5.10 11.17 3.68
N LEU A 33 4.61 11.59 2.52
CA LEU A 33 5.03 11.03 1.23
C LEU A 33 6.53 11.25 1.01
N TRP A 34 7.00 12.47 1.24
CA TRP A 34 8.42 12.83 1.09
C TRP A 34 9.31 12.00 2.02
N THR A 35 8.96 11.89 3.32
CA THR A 35 9.76 11.10 4.27
C THR A 35 9.88 9.64 3.84
N ARG A 36 8.85 9.06 3.26
CA ARG A 36 8.90 7.69 2.73
C ARG A 36 9.82 7.58 1.53
N LEU A 37 9.65 8.45 0.52
CA LEU A 37 10.46 8.41 -0.70
C LEU A 37 11.94 8.60 -0.39
N ILE A 38 12.28 9.64 0.39
CA ILE A 38 13.67 9.95 0.70
C ILE A 38 14.33 8.86 1.56
N THR A 39 13.61 8.30 2.54
CA THR A 39 14.15 7.24 3.40
C THR A 39 14.47 5.98 2.60
N TYR A 40 13.60 5.58 1.68
CA TYR A 40 13.84 4.39 0.86
C TYR A 40 15.02 4.58 -0.09
N VAL A 41 15.17 5.77 -0.66
CA VAL A 41 16.33 6.12 -1.50
C VAL A 41 17.62 6.10 -0.69
N LEU A 42 17.64 6.79 0.46
CA LEU A 42 18.84 6.88 1.30
C LEU A 42 19.30 5.51 1.83
N ILE A 43 18.38 4.60 2.13
CA ILE A 43 18.75 3.25 2.56
C ILE A 43 19.21 2.41 1.37
N SER A 44 18.45 2.41 0.28
CA SER A 44 18.74 1.54 -0.87
C SER A 44 20.02 1.90 -1.60
N VAL A 45 20.43 3.18 -1.59
CA VAL A 45 21.62 3.67 -2.31
C VAL A 45 22.91 2.93 -1.95
N PHE A 46 23.01 2.42 -0.73
CA PHE A 46 24.17 1.66 -0.26
C PHE A 46 24.24 0.22 -0.78
N PHE A 47 23.14 -0.31 -1.33
CA PHE A 47 23.01 -1.72 -1.71
C PHE A 47 22.74 -1.94 -3.20
N ILE A 48 22.66 -0.86 -4.01
CA ILE A 48 22.35 -0.95 -5.44
C ILE A 48 23.56 -1.34 -6.29
N ASN A 49 23.26 -1.90 -7.45
CA ASN A 49 24.24 -2.03 -8.53
C ASN A 49 24.22 -0.76 -9.40
N TRP A 50 25.21 0.10 -9.23
CA TRP A 50 25.30 1.38 -9.93
C TRP A 50 25.37 1.25 -11.46
N GLY A 51 26.02 0.20 -11.96
CA GLY A 51 26.08 -0.07 -13.39
C GLY A 51 24.69 -0.29 -13.99
N PHE A 52 23.89 -1.13 -13.32
CA PHE A 52 22.51 -1.39 -13.70
C PHE A 52 21.63 -0.14 -13.56
N VAL A 53 21.71 0.55 -12.43
CA VAL A 53 20.86 1.73 -12.19
C VAL A 53 21.11 2.83 -13.22
N LYS A 54 22.37 3.14 -13.54
CA LYS A 54 22.71 4.15 -14.56
C LYS A 54 22.10 3.85 -15.92
N SER A 55 22.06 2.58 -16.33
CA SER A 55 21.48 2.18 -17.63
C SER A 55 19.95 2.08 -17.62
N SER A 56 19.35 1.87 -16.45
CA SER A 56 17.92 1.53 -16.33
C SER A 56 17.06 2.67 -15.80
N LEU A 57 17.61 3.62 -15.03
CA LEU A 57 16.86 4.62 -14.28
C LEU A 57 15.92 5.48 -15.15
N PHE A 58 16.33 5.82 -16.35
CA PHE A 58 15.58 6.66 -17.28
C PHE A 58 14.88 5.88 -18.40
N THR A 59 14.77 4.57 -18.27
CA THR A 59 13.95 3.79 -19.20
C THR A 59 12.46 4.08 -18.96
N LEU A 60 11.65 3.90 -20.00
CA LEU A 60 10.20 4.14 -19.91
C LEU A 60 9.56 3.31 -18.77
N ASP A 61 9.95 2.04 -18.63
CA ASP A 61 9.44 1.17 -17.56
C ASP A 61 9.80 1.70 -16.16
N SER A 62 11.02 2.21 -15.98
CA SER A 62 11.48 2.77 -14.69
C SER A 62 10.78 4.09 -14.35
N ILE A 63 10.62 4.98 -15.32
CA ILE A 63 9.89 6.25 -15.14
C ILE A 63 8.44 5.95 -14.81
N THR A 64 7.81 5.03 -15.55
CA THR A 64 6.42 4.61 -15.30
C THR A 64 6.28 4.00 -13.92
N LEU A 65 7.21 3.13 -13.50
CA LEU A 65 7.22 2.53 -12.16
C LEU A 65 7.32 3.61 -11.07
N ALA A 66 8.21 4.60 -11.23
CA ALA A 66 8.36 5.68 -10.26
C ALA A 66 7.08 6.53 -10.15
N LEU A 67 6.45 6.91 -11.26
CA LEU A 67 5.20 7.66 -11.27
C LEU A 67 4.06 6.89 -10.59
N ILE A 68 3.91 5.61 -10.95
CA ILE A 68 2.87 4.76 -10.36
C ILE A 68 3.11 4.55 -8.87
N ASN A 69 4.37 4.38 -8.42
CA ASN A 69 4.67 4.25 -6.99
C ASN A 69 4.34 5.52 -6.18
N VAL A 70 4.66 6.71 -6.70
CA VAL A 70 4.29 7.96 -6.03
C VAL A 70 2.77 8.07 -5.90
N SER A 71 2.04 7.80 -6.99
CA SER A 71 0.58 7.79 -6.99
C SER A 71 0.01 6.76 -6.03
N HIS A 72 0.58 5.54 -6.02
CA HIS A 72 0.20 4.46 -5.12
C HIS A 72 0.30 4.86 -3.64
N ILE A 73 1.42 5.48 -3.25
CA ILE A 73 1.64 5.90 -1.86
C ILE A 73 0.65 7.01 -1.49
N PHE A 74 0.44 7.98 -2.39
CA PHE A 74 -0.52 9.06 -2.17
C PHE A 74 -1.94 8.49 -1.96
N PHE A 75 -2.42 7.65 -2.87
CA PHE A 75 -3.74 7.02 -2.76
C PHE A 75 -3.88 6.17 -1.50
N SER A 76 -2.84 5.39 -1.15
CA SER A 76 -2.83 4.59 0.07
C SER A 76 -2.95 5.46 1.32
N TYR A 77 -2.20 6.54 1.40
CA TYR A 77 -2.19 7.42 2.57
C TYR A 77 -3.52 8.16 2.73
N GLU A 78 -4.07 8.68 1.65
CA GLU A 78 -5.38 9.31 1.67
C GLU A 78 -6.49 8.32 2.06
N GLY A 79 -6.44 7.10 1.55
CA GLY A 79 -7.37 6.06 1.95
C GLY A 79 -7.23 5.65 3.41
N PHE A 80 -6.01 5.45 3.91
CA PHE A 80 -5.75 5.06 5.30
C PHE A 80 -6.20 6.12 6.31
N ARG A 81 -6.16 7.40 5.96
CA ARG A 81 -6.65 8.48 6.83
C ARG A 81 -8.16 8.48 7.01
N ASN A 82 -8.88 8.02 6.00
CA ASN A 82 -10.33 8.13 5.93
C ASN A 82 -11.08 6.82 6.20
N LEU A 83 -10.36 5.71 6.43
CA LEU A 83 -10.94 4.38 6.69
C LEU A 83 -10.31 3.72 7.91
N ASP A 84 -11.05 2.83 8.55
CA ASP A 84 -10.48 1.90 9.52
C ASP A 84 -9.37 1.05 8.89
N SER A 85 -8.36 0.70 9.68
CA SER A 85 -7.17 -0.01 9.22
C SER A 85 -7.51 -1.36 8.60
N GLY A 86 -8.35 -2.15 9.28
CA GLY A 86 -8.81 -3.44 8.76
C GLY A 86 -9.63 -3.32 7.49
N VAL A 87 -10.55 -2.35 7.42
CA VAL A 87 -11.39 -2.08 6.23
C VAL A 87 -10.52 -1.65 5.05
N SER A 88 -9.59 -0.72 5.27
CA SER A 88 -8.69 -0.23 4.22
C SER A 88 -7.83 -1.35 3.63
N PHE A 89 -7.26 -2.23 4.48
CA PHE A 89 -6.49 -3.38 4.01
C PHE A 89 -7.35 -4.45 3.32
N ALA A 90 -8.58 -4.66 3.77
CA ALA A 90 -9.49 -5.59 3.10
C ALA A 90 -9.83 -5.13 1.68
N ILE A 91 -10.14 -3.83 1.49
CA ILE A 91 -10.39 -3.24 0.17
C ILE A 91 -9.11 -3.25 -0.67
N PHE A 92 -7.96 -2.86 -0.10
CA PHE A 92 -6.67 -2.90 -0.78
C PHE A 92 -6.35 -4.30 -1.33
N ASN A 93 -6.66 -5.35 -0.57
CA ASN A 93 -6.46 -6.74 -1.00
C ASN A 93 -7.40 -7.20 -2.14
N SER A 94 -8.12 -6.30 -2.79
CA SER A 94 -8.70 -6.54 -4.12
C SER A 94 -7.67 -6.47 -5.25
N TYR A 95 -6.44 -5.96 -5.01
CA TYR A 95 -5.40 -5.84 -6.04
C TYR A 95 -5.04 -7.16 -6.75
N PRO A 96 -5.05 -8.36 -6.13
CA PRO A 96 -4.81 -9.60 -6.85
C PRO A 96 -5.85 -9.85 -7.95
N LEU A 97 -7.11 -9.48 -7.72
CA LEU A 97 -8.15 -9.58 -8.76
C LEU A 97 -7.86 -8.62 -9.91
N MET A 98 -7.36 -7.43 -9.62
CA MET A 98 -6.96 -6.47 -10.66
C MET A 98 -5.75 -7.00 -11.46
N ILE A 99 -4.80 -7.72 -10.82
CA ILE A 99 -3.72 -8.42 -11.52
C ILE A 99 -4.31 -9.44 -12.51
N LEU A 100 -5.27 -10.27 -12.08
CA LEU A 100 -5.89 -11.28 -12.93
C LEU A 100 -6.64 -10.64 -14.11
N LEU A 101 -7.40 -9.58 -13.87
CA LEU A 101 -8.11 -8.85 -14.93
C LEU A 101 -7.14 -8.24 -15.95
N LEU A 102 -6.05 -7.61 -15.48
CA LEU A 102 -5.02 -7.02 -16.35
C LEU A 102 -4.20 -8.09 -17.10
N ALA A 103 -4.07 -9.29 -16.55
CA ALA A 103 -3.45 -10.44 -17.23
C ALA A 103 -4.34 -11.03 -18.35
N GLY A 104 -5.55 -10.50 -18.54
CA GLY A 104 -6.46 -10.97 -19.58
C GLY A 104 -7.23 -12.24 -19.19
N THR A 105 -7.29 -12.58 -17.91
CA THR A 105 -8.12 -13.69 -17.46
C THR A 105 -9.60 -13.34 -17.60
N MET A 106 -10.41 -14.33 -17.99
CA MET A 106 -11.84 -14.13 -18.19
C MET A 106 -12.53 -13.71 -16.88
N TRP A 107 -13.57 -12.88 -17.00
CA TRP A 107 -14.42 -12.50 -15.88
C TRP A 107 -14.94 -13.74 -15.15
N HIS A 108 -14.75 -13.81 -13.84
CA HIS A 108 -15.22 -14.88 -12.98
C HIS A 108 -16.32 -14.38 -12.05
N ASN A 109 -17.37 -15.19 -11.84
CA ASN A 109 -18.51 -14.81 -10.97
C ASN A 109 -18.09 -14.46 -9.54
N SER A 110 -16.93 -14.93 -9.08
CA SER A 110 -16.39 -14.56 -7.76
C SER A 110 -16.13 -13.06 -7.59
N TYR A 111 -15.96 -12.29 -8.67
CA TYR A 111 -15.78 -10.83 -8.60
C TYR A 111 -17.01 -10.11 -8.01
N ILE A 112 -18.20 -10.72 -8.13
CA ILE A 112 -19.41 -10.22 -7.48
C ILE A 112 -19.22 -10.15 -5.96
N LEU A 113 -18.47 -11.07 -5.36
CA LEU A 113 -18.18 -11.07 -3.93
C LEU A 113 -17.38 -9.83 -3.47
N VAL A 114 -16.55 -9.23 -4.33
CA VAL A 114 -15.89 -7.96 -4.02
C VAL A 114 -16.92 -6.84 -3.90
N LEU A 115 -17.86 -6.78 -4.85
CA LEU A 115 -18.94 -5.77 -4.81
C LEU A 115 -19.82 -5.95 -3.58
N VAL A 116 -20.14 -7.19 -3.21
CA VAL A 116 -20.85 -7.51 -1.97
C VAL A 116 -20.07 -7.07 -0.75
N GLY A 117 -18.77 -7.35 -0.70
CA GLY A 117 -17.89 -6.93 0.38
C GLY A 117 -17.83 -5.40 0.54
N LEU A 118 -17.67 -4.68 -0.57
CA LEU A 118 -17.69 -3.21 -0.57
C LEU A 118 -19.02 -2.66 -0.11
N ALA A 119 -20.14 -3.21 -0.58
CA ALA A 119 -21.48 -2.81 -0.14
C ALA A 119 -21.70 -3.03 1.36
N LEU A 120 -21.19 -4.14 1.91
CA LEU A 120 -21.25 -4.43 3.35
C LEU A 120 -20.42 -3.44 4.18
N PHE A 121 -19.25 -3.01 3.70
CA PHE A 121 -18.45 -1.97 4.35
C PHE A 121 -19.18 -0.62 4.36
N ILE A 122 -19.70 -0.19 3.20
CA ILE A 122 -20.44 1.07 3.07
C ILE A 122 -21.66 1.05 3.99
N TYR A 123 -22.45 -0.03 3.95
CA TYR A 123 -23.63 -0.16 4.81
C TYR A 123 -23.27 -0.25 6.30
N GLY A 124 -22.19 -0.97 6.63
CA GLY A 124 -21.69 -1.09 8.01
C GLY A 124 -21.29 0.26 8.59
N ASN A 125 -20.55 1.03 7.81
CA ASN A 125 -20.12 2.36 8.21
C ASN A 125 -21.30 3.34 8.38
N TYR A 126 -22.24 3.35 7.43
CA TYR A 126 -23.44 4.20 7.51
C TYR A 126 -24.35 3.89 8.71
N ALA A 127 -24.41 2.62 9.13
CA ALA A 127 -25.18 2.21 10.30
C ALA A 127 -24.51 2.65 11.62
N GLU A 128 -23.17 2.59 11.69
CA GLU A 128 -22.42 3.09 12.85
C GLU A 128 -22.55 4.61 13.01
N GLU A 129 -22.58 5.36 11.89
CA GLU A 129 -22.79 6.81 11.89
C GLU A 129 -24.14 7.21 12.51
N LYS A 130 -25.17 6.41 12.29
CA LYS A 130 -26.50 6.66 12.89
C LYS A 130 -26.58 6.33 14.38
N GLU A 131 -25.78 5.40 14.87
CA GLU A 131 -25.82 4.91 16.25
C GLU A 131 -24.82 5.65 17.17
N SER A 132 -23.76 6.23 16.62
CA SER A 132 -22.75 6.96 17.40
C SER A 132 -22.68 8.43 16.98
N ILE A 133 -22.76 9.32 17.97
CA ILE A 133 -22.52 10.77 17.83
C ILE A 133 -21.01 11.07 17.51
N SER A 134 -20.21 10.05 17.28
CA SER A 134 -18.75 10.18 17.13
C SER A 134 -18.24 9.85 15.72
N ASN A 135 -17.80 10.90 15.03
CA ASN A 135 -16.65 10.94 14.08
C ASN A 135 -16.46 9.78 13.08
N VAL A 136 -17.49 9.25 12.48
CA VAL A 136 -17.33 8.54 11.23
C VAL A 136 -16.89 9.55 10.18
N SER A 137 -15.77 9.28 9.51
CA SER A 137 -15.17 10.19 8.55
C SER A 137 -16.19 10.62 7.50
N GLU A 138 -16.50 11.91 7.43
CA GLU A 138 -17.33 12.51 6.37
C GLU A 138 -16.84 12.12 4.96
N ASN A 139 -15.60 11.64 4.87
CA ASN A 139 -14.89 11.28 3.66
C ASN A 139 -14.78 9.76 3.42
N PHE A 140 -15.64 8.93 4.04
CA PHE A 140 -15.56 7.46 3.87
C PHE A 140 -15.56 7.05 2.39
N GLY A 141 -16.49 7.59 1.58
CA GLY A 141 -16.55 7.30 0.14
C GLY A 141 -15.27 7.69 -0.60
N TYR A 142 -14.70 8.83 -0.25
CA TYR A 142 -13.38 9.25 -0.77
C TYR A 142 -12.29 8.26 -0.38
N GLY A 143 -12.25 7.84 0.88
CA GLY A 143 -11.31 6.82 1.35
C GLY A 143 -11.39 5.51 0.57
N VAL A 144 -12.62 5.02 0.30
CA VAL A 144 -12.84 3.80 -0.51
C VAL A 144 -12.28 3.97 -1.92
N VAL A 145 -12.58 5.10 -2.59
CA VAL A 145 -12.06 5.38 -3.94
C VAL A 145 -10.53 5.41 -3.94
N MET A 146 -9.92 6.08 -2.96
CA MET A 146 -8.46 6.17 -2.86
C MET A 146 -7.83 4.79 -2.65
N ILE A 147 -8.37 3.93 -1.79
CA ILE A 147 -7.83 2.57 -1.60
C ILE A 147 -8.03 1.68 -2.84
N LEU A 148 -9.12 1.83 -3.58
CA LEU A 148 -9.30 1.11 -4.85
C LEU A 148 -8.27 1.56 -5.90
N LEU A 149 -7.97 2.86 -5.98
CA LEU A 149 -6.89 3.39 -6.83
C LEU A 149 -5.51 2.88 -6.37
N ALA A 150 -5.29 2.78 -5.05
CA ALA A 150 -4.08 2.17 -4.51
C ALA A 150 -3.97 0.68 -4.91
N ALA A 151 -5.06 -0.08 -4.83
CA ALA A 151 -5.09 -1.47 -5.26
C ALA A 151 -4.80 -1.62 -6.77
N LEU A 152 -5.36 -0.75 -7.62
CA LEU A 152 -5.10 -0.73 -9.05
C LEU A 152 -3.62 -0.40 -9.36
N THR A 153 -3.07 0.61 -8.70
CA THR A 153 -1.65 0.97 -8.88
C THR A 153 -0.72 -0.14 -8.38
N GLU A 154 -1.05 -0.86 -7.29
CA GLU A 154 -0.29 -2.04 -6.85
C GLU A 154 -0.28 -3.14 -7.92
N ALA A 155 -1.40 -3.36 -8.61
CA ALA A 155 -1.44 -4.32 -9.71
C ALA A 155 -0.50 -3.92 -10.86
N PHE A 156 -0.44 -2.64 -11.23
CA PHE A 156 0.52 -2.15 -12.23
C PHE A 156 1.97 -2.29 -11.75
N ILE A 157 2.27 -1.98 -10.49
CA ILE A 157 3.60 -2.16 -9.88
C ILE A 157 4.05 -3.62 -10.01
N TYR A 158 3.16 -4.59 -9.74
CA TYR A 158 3.46 -6.01 -9.88
C TYR A 158 3.96 -6.38 -11.29
N PHE A 159 3.30 -5.88 -12.35
CA PHE A 159 3.73 -6.15 -13.73
C PHE A 159 5.05 -5.44 -14.08
N LEU A 160 5.21 -4.18 -13.66
CA LEU A 160 6.41 -3.40 -13.96
C LEU A 160 7.67 -3.95 -13.28
N ILE A 161 7.56 -4.40 -12.03
CA ILE A 161 8.66 -5.05 -11.32
C ILE A 161 9.12 -6.32 -12.04
N ARG A 162 8.19 -7.10 -12.58
CA ARG A 162 8.52 -8.31 -13.35
C ARG A 162 9.15 -8.02 -14.71
N ARG A 163 8.85 -6.87 -15.32
CA ARG A 163 9.47 -6.42 -16.57
C ARG A 163 10.90 -5.92 -16.37
N ILE A 164 11.14 -5.20 -15.28
CA ILE A 164 12.47 -4.68 -14.95
C ILE A 164 13.30 -5.79 -14.31
N LYS A 165 13.97 -6.59 -15.17
CA LYS A 165 14.87 -7.66 -14.71
C LYS A 165 16.12 -7.05 -14.08
N THR A 166 16.28 -7.21 -12.78
CA THR A 166 17.42 -6.67 -12.04
C THR A 166 18.21 -7.75 -11.30
N PRO A 167 19.53 -7.60 -11.17
CA PRO A 167 20.35 -8.53 -10.41
C PRO A 167 20.12 -8.46 -8.89
N ASN A 168 19.47 -7.40 -8.40
CA ASN A 168 19.34 -7.12 -6.98
C ASN A 168 18.02 -6.41 -6.67
N ASN A 169 17.28 -6.86 -5.65
CA ASN A 169 16.00 -6.27 -5.25
C ASN A 169 16.13 -4.82 -4.74
N TRP A 170 17.28 -4.42 -4.22
CA TRP A 170 17.52 -3.03 -3.83
C TRP A 170 17.48 -2.07 -5.04
N ASN A 171 17.83 -2.55 -6.23
CA ASN A 171 17.67 -1.77 -7.47
C ASN A 171 16.17 -1.44 -7.72
N HIS A 172 15.26 -2.39 -7.47
CA HIS A 172 13.82 -2.12 -7.56
C HIS A 172 13.39 -1.04 -6.58
N VAL A 173 13.83 -1.13 -5.31
CA VAL A 173 13.52 -0.11 -4.30
C VAL A 173 14.04 1.25 -4.76
N PHE A 174 15.30 1.35 -5.16
CA PHE A 174 15.88 2.63 -5.58
C PHE A 174 15.18 3.22 -6.81
N ILE A 175 15.00 2.46 -7.88
CA ILE A 175 14.36 2.90 -9.12
C ILE A 175 12.92 3.36 -8.86
N SER A 176 12.18 2.62 -8.03
CA SER A 176 10.79 2.93 -7.70
C SER A 176 10.60 4.28 -7.00
N TYR A 177 11.59 4.73 -6.23
CA TYR A 177 11.41 5.88 -5.34
C TYR A 177 12.28 7.08 -5.68
N PHE A 178 13.39 6.90 -6.40
CA PHE A 178 14.38 7.96 -6.62
C PHE A 178 13.82 9.17 -7.38
N LEU A 179 13.19 8.96 -8.53
CA LEU A 179 12.65 10.07 -9.33
C LEU A 179 11.54 10.81 -8.58
N GLY A 180 10.68 10.09 -7.86
CA GLY A 180 9.65 10.68 -7.01
C GLY A 180 10.26 11.49 -5.84
N ALA A 181 11.31 10.98 -5.21
CA ALA A 181 12.03 11.69 -4.15
C ALA A 181 12.63 13.01 -4.65
N VAL A 182 13.26 12.99 -5.82
CA VAL A 182 13.84 14.20 -6.45
C VAL A 182 12.74 15.20 -6.78
N ALA A 183 11.69 14.78 -7.46
CA ALA A 183 10.59 15.66 -7.87
C ALA A 183 9.88 16.29 -6.67
N LEU A 184 9.55 15.47 -5.65
CA LEU A 184 8.88 15.97 -4.45
C LEU A 184 9.79 16.85 -3.59
N THR A 185 11.09 16.55 -3.53
CA THR A 185 12.06 17.44 -2.86
C THR A 185 12.13 18.80 -3.54
N ALA A 186 12.19 18.83 -4.88
CA ALA A 186 12.17 20.09 -5.64
C ALA A 186 10.87 20.88 -5.38
N TYR A 187 9.72 20.20 -5.39
CA TYR A 187 8.44 20.82 -5.06
C TYR A 187 8.43 21.40 -3.64
N MET A 188 8.90 20.66 -2.64
CA MET A 188 8.90 21.11 -1.24
C MET A 188 9.89 22.24 -0.99
N VAL A 189 11.04 22.25 -1.67
CA VAL A 189 12.00 23.37 -1.60
C VAL A 189 11.41 24.62 -2.24
N TYR A 190 10.74 24.48 -3.38
CA TYR A 190 10.08 25.60 -4.04
C TYR A 190 8.96 26.20 -3.19
N ASN A 191 8.14 25.36 -2.57
CA ASN A 191 7.01 25.75 -1.73
C ASN A 191 7.35 25.71 -0.22
N TYR A 192 8.59 25.98 0.17
CA TYR A 192 9.07 25.79 1.54
C TYR A 192 8.18 26.45 2.61
N LYS A 193 7.70 27.67 2.32
CA LYS A 193 6.84 28.46 3.22
C LYS A 193 5.35 28.16 3.05
N ASP A 194 4.98 27.31 2.11
CA ASP A 194 3.59 27.01 1.86
C ASP A 194 3.05 26.07 2.95
N ALA A 195 1.86 26.38 3.46
CA ALA A 195 1.17 25.56 4.44
C ALA A 195 0.92 24.12 3.92
N GLU A 196 0.73 23.94 2.60
CA GLU A 196 0.55 22.62 2.00
C GLU A 196 1.82 21.77 2.03
N SER A 197 3.01 22.36 1.96
CA SER A 197 4.27 21.60 2.11
C SER A 197 4.43 21.07 3.53
N GLY A 198 3.93 21.81 4.52
CA GLY A 198 4.05 21.50 5.94
C GLY A 198 5.48 21.44 6.46
N PHE A 199 6.46 21.91 5.67
CA PHE A 199 7.88 21.74 6.01
C PHE A 199 8.33 22.72 7.09
N GLU A 200 7.93 23.98 6.99
CA GLU A 200 8.31 25.03 7.96
C GLU A 200 7.65 24.82 9.33
N SER A 201 6.38 24.42 9.34
CA SER A 201 5.58 24.20 10.55
C SER A 201 5.70 22.81 11.15
N ALA A 202 6.47 21.91 10.50
CA ALA A 202 6.53 20.53 10.91
C ALA A 202 7.24 20.34 12.24
N ASP A 203 6.63 19.58 13.14
CA ASP A 203 7.28 19.06 14.33
C ASP A 203 8.41 18.10 13.94
N LYS A 204 9.66 18.50 14.23
CA LYS A 204 10.87 17.73 13.91
C LYS A 204 10.85 16.33 14.52
N GLY A 205 10.25 16.16 15.71
CA GLY A 205 10.09 14.85 16.34
C GLY A 205 9.18 13.93 15.54
N ARG A 206 8.06 14.44 15.04
CA ARG A 206 7.13 13.69 14.19
C ARG A 206 7.72 13.34 12.82
N VAL A 207 8.48 14.25 12.22
CA VAL A 207 9.23 13.98 10.99
C VAL A 207 10.27 12.89 11.22
N GLY A 208 11.03 12.96 12.31
CA GLY A 208 11.98 11.94 12.73
C GLY A 208 11.30 10.56 12.91
N LEU A 209 10.14 10.54 13.59
CA LEU A 209 9.35 9.31 13.74
C LEU A 209 8.89 8.75 12.40
N ALA A 210 8.44 9.59 11.46
CA ALA A 210 8.06 9.17 10.12
C ALA A 210 9.25 8.55 9.37
N ILE A 211 10.44 9.14 9.47
CA ILE A 211 11.66 8.62 8.84
C ILE A 211 12.03 7.24 9.43
N ILE A 212 12.03 7.11 10.77
CA ILE A 212 12.33 5.84 11.44
C ILE A 212 11.32 4.76 11.05
N THR A 213 10.04 5.09 11.07
CA THR A 213 8.96 4.17 10.68
C THR A 213 9.12 3.70 9.23
N ASN A 214 9.37 4.63 8.31
CA ASN A 214 9.61 4.30 6.91
C ASN A 214 10.91 3.50 6.72
N GLY A 215 11.96 3.81 7.49
CA GLY A 215 13.23 3.10 7.43
C GLY A 215 13.12 1.65 7.90
N ILE A 216 12.52 1.41 9.06
CA ILE A 216 12.44 0.06 9.65
C ILE A 216 11.28 -0.73 9.03
N ILE A 217 10.06 -0.19 9.06
CA ILE A 217 8.85 -0.92 8.67
C ILE A 217 8.67 -0.89 7.16
N GLY A 218 8.77 0.30 6.59
CA GLY A 218 8.51 0.50 5.18
C GLY A 218 9.57 -0.14 4.30
N THR A 219 10.84 0.24 4.47
CA THR A 219 11.92 -0.26 3.58
C THR A 219 12.08 -1.77 3.70
N VAL A 220 12.07 -2.32 4.92
CA VAL A 220 12.16 -3.76 5.13
C VAL A 220 10.91 -4.47 4.59
N GLY A 221 9.72 -3.95 4.88
CA GLY A 221 8.47 -4.51 4.40
C GLY A 221 8.40 -4.55 2.86
N TYR A 222 8.76 -3.47 2.17
CA TYR A 222 8.78 -3.45 0.70
C TYR A 222 9.91 -4.26 0.09
N PHE A 223 11.09 -4.29 0.72
CA PHE A 223 12.15 -5.19 0.28
C PHE A 223 11.70 -6.65 0.30
N LEU A 224 11.08 -7.10 1.39
CA LEU A 224 10.53 -8.44 1.52
C LEU A 224 9.40 -8.70 0.52
N ARG A 225 8.54 -7.68 0.27
CA ARG A 225 7.47 -7.77 -0.73
C ARG A 225 8.03 -7.95 -2.12
N PHE A 226 9.00 -7.16 -2.54
CA PHE A 226 9.63 -7.28 -3.86
C PHE A 226 10.37 -8.60 -4.00
N PHE A 227 11.06 -9.05 -2.96
CA PHE A 227 11.71 -10.36 -2.94
C PHE A 227 10.71 -11.50 -3.17
N ALA A 228 9.57 -11.46 -2.51
CA ALA A 228 8.53 -12.47 -2.66
C ALA A 228 7.81 -12.38 -4.02
N SER A 229 7.42 -11.17 -4.46
CA SER A 229 6.66 -10.96 -5.71
C SER A 229 7.44 -11.38 -6.96
N TYR A 230 8.76 -11.29 -6.92
CA TYR A 230 9.63 -11.72 -8.02
C TYR A 230 9.76 -13.25 -8.12
N ARG A 231 9.59 -13.98 -7.02
CA ARG A 231 9.90 -15.42 -6.90
C ARG A 231 8.69 -16.32 -6.71
N LEU A 232 7.60 -15.79 -6.17
CA LEU A 232 6.37 -16.56 -5.97
C LEU A 232 5.43 -16.40 -7.16
N ASP A 233 4.82 -17.49 -7.56
CA ASP A 233 3.74 -17.47 -8.53
C ASP A 233 2.49 -16.80 -7.94
N ALA A 234 1.63 -16.26 -8.80
CA ALA A 234 0.50 -15.44 -8.38
C ALA A 234 -0.51 -16.21 -7.51
N ASP A 235 -0.68 -17.50 -7.77
CA ASP A 235 -1.55 -18.42 -7.03
C ASP A 235 -1.10 -18.67 -5.59
N ILE A 236 0.21 -18.57 -5.32
CA ILE A 236 0.79 -18.65 -3.97
C ILE A 236 0.87 -17.26 -3.34
N TYR A 237 1.31 -16.25 -4.10
CA TYR A 237 1.53 -14.90 -3.61
C TYR A 237 0.23 -14.23 -3.14
N ALA A 238 -0.86 -14.36 -3.91
CA ALA A 238 -2.11 -13.68 -3.64
C ALA A 238 -2.77 -14.12 -2.30
N PRO A 239 -2.93 -15.43 -2.00
CA PRO A 239 -3.50 -15.86 -0.72
C PRO A 239 -2.69 -15.43 0.51
N LEU A 240 -1.35 -15.34 0.40
CA LEU A 240 -0.51 -14.90 1.50
C LEU A 240 -0.73 -13.40 1.85
N SER A 241 -1.25 -12.61 0.93
CA SER A 241 -1.60 -11.21 1.19
C SER A 241 -2.75 -11.05 2.20
N TYR A 242 -3.59 -12.07 2.36
CA TYR A 242 -4.71 -12.05 3.32
C TYR A 242 -4.23 -11.97 4.78
N PHE A 243 -3.02 -12.42 5.04
CA PHE A 243 -2.39 -12.27 6.35
C PHE A 243 -2.28 -10.80 6.76
N GLY A 244 -2.00 -9.90 5.81
CA GLY A 244 -1.97 -8.46 6.06
C GLY A 244 -3.32 -7.89 6.50
N VAL A 245 -4.44 -8.41 5.96
CA VAL A 245 -5.78 -8.01 6.40
C VAL A 245 -6.01 -8.38 7.86
N VAL A 246 -5.69 -9.63 8.24
CA VAL A 246 -5.84 -10.10 9.62
C VAL A 246 -4.99 -9.24 10.57
N MET A 247 -3.72 -9.02 10.20
CA MET A 247 -2.81 -8.21 11.02
C MET A 247 -3.27 -6.75 11.12
N SER A 248 -3.84 -6.18 10.06
CA SER A 248 -4.35 -4.81 10.08
C SER A 248 -5.55 -4.64 11.03
N TYR A 249 -6.45 -5.61 11.10
CA TYR A 249 -7.51 -5.62 12.13
C TYR A 249 -6.94 -5.75 13.54
N VAL A 250 -6.00 -6.67 13.74
CA VAL A 250 -5.34 -6.84 15.05
C VAL A 250 -4.69 -5.52 15.50
N TYR A 251 -3.97 -4.86 14.61
CA TYR A 251 -3.31 -3.59 14.92
C TYR A 251 -4.32 -2.44 15.07
N GLY A 252 -5.38 -2.38 14.26
CA GLY A 252 -6.43 -1.38 14.39
C GLY A 252 -7.13 -1.45 15.75
N ILE A 253 -7.48 -2.65 16.19
CA ILE A 253 -8.07 -2.88 17.52
C ILE A 253 -7.09 -2.54 18.63
N ALA A 254 -5.84 -3.03 18.53
CA ALA A 254 -4.84 -2.88 19.59
C ALA A 254 -4.31 -1.45 19.75
N PHE A 255 -4.13 -0.72 18.65
CA PHE A 255 -3.45 0.57 18.66
C PHE A 255 -4.34 1.76 18.32
N ASP A 256 -5.47 1.56 17.64
CA ASP A 256 -6.35 2.65 17.18
C ASP A 256 -7.76 2.58 17.79
N GLY A 257 -8.05 1.57 18.62
CA GLY A 257 -9.35 1.38 19.25
C GLY A 257 -10.48 1.07 18.28
N GLU A 258 -10.15 0.55 17.10
CA GLU A 258 -11.15 0.20 16.07
C GLU A 258 -12.09 -0.90 16.57
N THR A 259 -13.37 -0.77 16.28
CA THR A 259 -14.37 -1.77 16.61
C THR A 259 -14.60 -2.74 15.46
N LEU A 260 -14.70 -4.02 15.79
CA LEU A 260 -14.99 -5.07 14.83
C LEU A 260 -16.48 -5.42 14.90
N ASN A 261 -17.23 -5.08 13.87
CA ASN A 261 -18.63 -5.49 13.75
C ASN A 261 -18.81 -6.62 12.72
N TRP A 262 -19.94 -7.32 12.78
CA TRP A 262 -20.21 -8.46 11.90
C TRP A 262 -20.24 -8.09 10.41
N LYS A 263 -20.62 -6.85 10.05
CA LYS A 263 -20.65 -6.37 8.66
C LYS A 263 -19.23 -6.20 8.10
N LYS A 264 -18.31 -5.63 8.91
CA LYS A 264 -16.88 -5.55 8.56
C LYS A 264 -16.27 -6.94 8.36
N VAL A 265 -16.60 -7.89 9.25
CA VAL A 265 -16.16 -9.28 9.14
C VAL A 265 -16.68 -9.94 7.86
N LEU A 266 -17.99 -9.87 7.61
CA LEU A 266 -18.57 -10.46 6.40
C LEU A 266 -18.07 -9.80 5.12
N GLY A 267 -17.93 -8.47 5.11
CA GLY A 267 -17.34 -7.74 3.99
C GLY A 267 -15.91 -8.21 3.67
N THR A 268 -15.09 -8.35 4.71
CA THR A 268 -13.73 -8.89 4.60
C THR A 268 -13.73 -10.31 4.04
N ILE A 269 -14.53 -11.21 4.64
CA ILE A 269 -14.65 -12.61 4.19
C ILE A 269 -15.08 -12.66 2.71
N SER A 270 -16.03 -11.83 2.29
CA SER A 270 -16.49 -11.80 0.90
C SER A 270 -15.36 -11.43 -0.07
N ILE A 271 -14.56 -10.41 0.23
CA ILE A 271 -13.42 -10.00 -0.61
C ILE A 271 -12.35 -11.11 -0.63
N LEU A 272 -11.99 -11.66 0.52
CA LEU A 272 -10.98 -12.72 0.61
C LEU A 272 -11.43 -14.00 -0.13
N MET A 273 -12.72 -14.35 -0.02
CA MET A 273 -13.29 -15.51 -0.71
C MET A 273 -13.27 -15.31 -2.24
N SER A 274 -13.57 -14.09 -2.72
CA SER A 274 -13.45 -13.75 -4.14
C SER A 274 -12.03 -14.01 -4.65
N ASN A 275 -11.04 -13.51 -3.94
CA ASN A 275 -9.62 -13.69 -4.29
C ASN A 275 -9.24 -15.19 -4.28
N TYR A 276 -9.65 -15.93 -3.24
CA TYR A 276 -9.36 -17.37 -3.14
C TYR A 276 -9.99 -18.17 -4.28
N MET A 277 -11.26 -17.91 -4.60
CA MET A 277 -11.94 -18.60 -5.70
C MET A 277 -11.30 -18.27 -7.05
N SER A 278 -10.92 -17.02 -7.28
CA SER A 278 -10.29 -16.58 -8.52
C SER A 278 -8.89 -17.17 -8.72
N SER A 279 -8.12 -17.36 -7.66
CA SER A 279 -6.78 -17.96 -7.74
C SER A 279 -6.79 -19.45 -8.08
N ARG A 280 -7.88 -20.17 -7.79
CA ARG A 280 -8.03 -21.61 -8.08
C ARG A 280 -8.57 -21.95 -9.46
N THR A 281 -9.12 -20.97 -10.17
CA THR A 281 -9.72 -21.19 -11.51
C THR A 281 -8.75 -20.94 -12.64
N GLN A 282 -7.48 -20.69 -12.35
CA GLN A 282 -6.43 -20.62 -13.38
C GLN A 282 -5.97 -22.04 -13.74
N PRO A 283 -5.94 -22.39 -15.04
CA PRO A 283 -5.41 -23.67 -15.55
C PRO A 283 -3.91 -23.80 -15.32
#